data_8265494118ed3cc6968e39ccdbd2e5ad
#
_entry.id   8265494118ed3cc6968e39ccdbd2e5ad
#
_cell.length_a   1.000
_cell.length_b   1.000
_cell.length_c   1.000
_cell.angle_alpha   90.00
_cell.angle_beta   90.00
_cell.angle_gamma   90.00
#
_symmetry.space_group_name_H-M   'P 1'
#
loop_
_entity.id
_entity.type
_entity.pdbx_description
1 polymer ?
#
loop_
_entity_poly.entity_id
_entity_poly.type
_entity_poly.pdbx_seq_one_letter_code
_entity_poly.pdbx_strand_id
1 'polypeptide(L)'
;MCLRERGKLDRIDIKVFRSLLQGESSAPLSMDPRRSFRAIARNLGIDELTVRNRLRKLHGMGFLKGWHLFVNPSLLGLEFVELLVDVRSSSKEDLIEKLRLLPGIAAIVEHVGNSMYVVFASRDEGSLEKQATLIEQLAGAKSSHRLRPRFPDCSVGLSRTDAEIIRALARDPRKMYSAVAKEVGFSSKTVKRRLERLIEEKAVFVIPSMDPSALEGAMVADLLVQYSGREGTGVVNRRILSELDDCVIRAVVGDPDYGLFNLIITRISAVREIPKRVGSFAGVASARVDVVQNRLEMYHDLSGLFEEPEVSRSRAIPAYGLASPEVRAPERRSSKSNW
;
A
#
# COMPACT_ATOMS: atom_id res chain seq x y z
N MET A 1 -21.08 -25.70 -18.20
CA MET A 1 -20.45 -24.60 -17.41
C MET A 1 -19.28 -24.14 -18.22
N CYS A 2 -19.44 -23.08 -19.05
CA CYS A 2 -18.39 -22.58 -19.93
C CYS A 2 -17.28 -21.95 -19.10
N LEU A 3 -16.11 -22.57 -19.11
CA LEU A 3 -14.86 -21.93 -18.68
C LEU A 3 -14.61 -20.77 -19.65
N ARG A 4 -14.98 -19.53 -19.25
CA ARG A 4 -14.52 -18.33 -19.94
C ARG A 4 -13.00 -18.34 -19.84
N GLU A 5 -12.31 -18.39 -20.99
CA GLU A 5 -10.88 -18.12 -21.06
C GLU A 5 -10.65 -16.76 -20.39
N ARG A 6 -10.11 -16.77 -19.18
CA ARG A 6 -9.66 -15.57 -18.51
C ARG A 6 -8.45 -15.07 -19.30
N GLY A 7 -8.61 -13.95 -19.96
CA GLY A 7 -7.61 -13.44 -20.91
C GLY A 7 -6.26 -13.18 -20.21
N LYS A 8 -5.17 -13.63 -20.84
CA LYS A 8 -3.80 -13.38 -20.35
C LYS A 8 -3.53 -11.86 -20.26
N LEU A 9 -2.73 -11.46 -19.25
CA LEU A 9 -2.23 -10.09 -19.15
C LEU A 9 -1.29 -9.78 -20.29
N ASP A 10 -1.39 -8.57 -20.83
CA ASP A 10 -0.49 -8.03 -21.84
C ASP A 10 0.19 -6.74 -21.35
N ARG A 11 1.14 -6.22 -22.14
CA ARG A 11 1.89 -5.00 -21.84
C ARG A 11 0.98 -3.78 -21.59
N ILE A 12 -0.14 -3.69 -22.29
CA ILE A 12 -1.07 -2.55 -22.16
C ILE A 12 -1.79 -2.66 -20.82
N ASP A 13 -2.19 -3.86 -20.40
CA ASP A 13 -2.79 -4.08 -19.06
C ASP A 13 -1.85 -3.61 -17.96
N ILE A 14 -0.56 -3.98 -18.04
CA ILE A 14 0.47 -3.59 -17.06
C ILE A 14 0.66 -2.06 -17.07
N LYS A 15 0.77 -1.43 -18.24
CA LYS A 15 0.93 0.03 -18.35
C LYS A 15 -0.28 0.80 -17.84
N VAL A 16 -1.49 0.33 -18.13
CA VAL A 16 -2.73 0.91 -17.60
C VAL A 16 -2.77 0.77 -16.08
N PHE A 17 -2.45 -0.41 -15.54
CA PHE A 17 -2.40 -0.63 -14.09
C PHE A 17 -1.33 0.23 -13.42
N ARG A 18 -0.12 0.29 -13.97
CA ARG A 18 0.95 1.18 -13.51
C ARG A 18 0.51 2.64 -13.45
N SER A 19 -0.23 3.11 -14.47
CA SER A 19 -0.73 4.49 -14.51
C SER A 19 -1.72 4.82 -13.39
N LEU A 20 -2.28 3.81 -12.73
CA LEU A 20 -3.09 3.99 -11.52
C LEU A 20 -2.22 4.15 -10.26
N LEU A 21 -1.03 3.56 -10.25
CA LEU A 21 -0.11 3.52 -9.12
C LEU A 21 0.92 4.65 -9.15
N GLN A 22 1.27 5.13 -10.35
CA GLN A 22 2.27 6.17 -10.56
C GLN A 22 1.61 7.38 -11.23
N GLY A 23 1.71 8.55 -10.61
CA GLY A 23 1.38 9.81 -11.28
C GLY A 23 2.44 10.20 -12.32
N GLU A 24 2.33 11.42 -12.86
CA GLU A 24 3.22 11.94 -13.91
C GLU A 24 4.66 12.19 -13.46
N SER A 25 4.91 12.21 -12.16
CA SER A 25 6.24 12.44 -11.61
C SER A 25 6.86 11.13 -11.12
N SER A 26 8.18 11.07 -11.16
CA SER A 26 8.98 9.99 -10.58
C SER A 26 8.89 9.89 -9.04
N ALA A 27 8.03 10.68 -8.42
CA ALA A 27 7.71 10.57 -7.01
C ALA A 27 6.99 9.25 -6.73
N PRO A 28 7.42 8.50 -5.71
CA PRO A 28 6.98 7.11 -5.48
C PRO A 28 5.50 6.93 -5.22
N LEU A 29 4.75 8.00 -4.95
CA LEU A 29 3.32 7.94 -4.61
C LEU A 29 2.55 9.15 -5.15
N SER A 30 2.76 9.55 -6.40
CA SER A 30 1.90 10.59 -7.00
C SER A 30 0.62 9.98 -7.56
N MET A 31 -0.21 9.45 -6.66
CA MET A 31 -1.44 8.78 -7.04
C MET A 31 -2.60 9.77 -7.04
N ASP A 32 -3.05 10.17 -8.23
CA ASP A 32 -4.34 10.83 -8.40
C ASP A 32 -5.43 9.76 -8.55
N PRO A 33 -6.26 9.56 -7.51
CA PRO A 33 -7.27 8.50 -7.47
C PRO A 33 -8.38 8.69 -8.46
N ARG A 34 -8.55 9.91 -8.88
CA ARG A 34 -9.61 10.32 -9.80
C ARG A 34 -9.05 10.77 -11.13
N ARG A 35 -7.79 10.42 -11.39
CA ARG A 35 -7.19 10.63 -12.70
C ARG A 35 -8.15 10.13 -13.76
N SER A 36 -8.57 11.02 -14.62
CA SER A 36 -9.53 10.66 -15.64
C SER A 36 -8.94 9.61 -16.55
N PHE A 37 -9.73 8.63 -16.95
CA PHE A 37 -9.29 7.63 -17.94
C PHE A 37 -8.78 8.27 -19.22
N ARG A 38 -9.29 9.47 -19.53
CA ARG A 38 -8.81 10.31 -20.62
C ARG A 38 -7.37 10.79 -20.42
N ALA A 39 -6.97 11.13 -19.19
CA ALA A 39 -5.57 11.50 -18.90
C ALA A 39 -4.65 10.30 -19.02
N ILE A 40 -5.06 9.13 -18.50
CA ILE A 40 -4.31 7.87 -18.66
C ILE A 40 -4.17 7.53 -20.15
N ALA A 41 -5.27 7.59 -20.89
CA ALA A 41 -5.31 7.32 -22.34
C ALA A 41 -4.32 8.22 -23.10
N ARG A 42 -4.33 9.53 -22.81
CA ARG A 42 -3.42 10.50 -23.43
C ARG A 42 -1.96 10.17 -23.15
N ASN A 43 -1.63 9.84 -21.91
CA ASN A 43 -0.23 9.55 -21.53
C ASN A 43 0.28 8.24 -22.13
N LEU A 44 -0.60 7.28 -22.36
CA LEU A 44 -0.23 5.98 -22.94
C LEU A 44 -0.36 5.97 -24.48
N GLY A 45 -0.86 7.04 -25.11
CA GLY A 45 -1.10 7.08 -26.54
C GLY A 45 -2.20 6.12 -27.02
N ILE A 46 -3.21 5.83 -26.17
CA ILE A 46 -4.34 4.95 -26.47
C ILE A 46 -5.66 5.70 -26.29
N ASP A 47 -6.78 5.12 -26.69
CA ASP A 47 -8.10 5.71 -26.48
C ASP A 47 -8.66 5.42 -25.06
N GLU A 48 -9.62 6.25 -24.60
CA GLU A 48 -10.23 6.13 -23.28
C GLU A 48 -11.03 4.83 -23.14
N LEU A 49 -11.66 4.36 -24.20
CA LEU A 49 -12.43 3.11 -24.18
C LEU A 49 -11.51 1.91 -23.95
N THR A 50 -10.31 1.92 -24.53
CA THR A 50 -9.29 0.91 -24.27
C THR A 50 -8.89 0.90 -22.80
N VAL A 51 -8.63 2.06 -22.15
CA VAL A 51 -8.35 2.12 -20.72
C VAL A 51 -9.48 1.50 -19.90
N ARG A 52 -10.73 1.87 -20.19
CA ARG A 52 -11.92 1.32 -19.51
C ARG A 52 -12.05 -0.20 -19.68
N ASN A 53 -11.80 -0.70 -20.87
CA ASN A 53 -11.87 -2.13 -21.18
C ASN A 53 -10.77 -2.90 -20.45
N ARG A 54 -9.55 -2.36 -20.37
CA ARG A 54 -8.43 -2.97 -19.64
C ARG A 54 -8.72 -3.03 -18.14
N LEU A 55 -9.24 -1.96 -17.54
CA LEU A 55 -9.62 -1.94 -16.13
C LEU A 55 -10.77 -2.91 -15.82
N ARG A 56 -11.79 -3.00 -16.71
CA ARG A 56 -12.85 -4.00 -16.59
C ARG A 56 -12.29 -5.43 -16.67
N LYS A 57 -11.32 -5.68 -17.57
CA LYS A 57 -10.63 -6.96 -17.67
C LYS A 57 -9.92 -7.30 -16.36
N LEU A 58 -9.09 -6.39 -15.81
CA LEU A 58 -8.38 -6.59 -14.55
C LEU A 58 -9.33 -6.84 -13.36
N HIS A 59 -10.45 -6.12 -13.32
CA HIS A 59 -11.50 -6.32 -12.31
C HIS A 59 -12.22 -7.66 -12.52
N GLY A 60 -12.58 -8.00 -13.76
CA GLY A 60 -13.24 -9.27 -14.11
C GLY A 60 -12.38 -10.50 -13.85
N MET A 61 -11.06 -10.36 -13.88
CA MET A 61 -10.09 -11.39 -13.48
C MET A 61 -10.02 -11.55 -11.95
N GLY A 62 -10.50 -10.57 -11.18
CA GLY A 62 -10.34 -10.50 -9.72
C GLY A 62 -9.02 -9.90 -9.27
N PHE A 63 -8.12 -9.53 -10.18
CA PHE A 63 -6.82 -8.93 -9.83
C PHE A 63 -6.99 -7.53 -9.23
N LEU A 64 -7.76 -6.65 -9.86
CA LEU A 64 -8.15 -5.35 -9.30
C LEU A 64 -9.40 -5.54 -8.44
N LYS A 65 -9.25 -5.60 -7.13
CA LYS A 65 -10.37 -5.76 -6.18
C LYS A 65 -11.16 -4.48 -5.93
N GLY A 66 -10.46 -3.36 -5.86
CA GLY A 66 -11.06 -2.09 -5.48
C GLY A 66 -10.01 -1.02 -5.27
N TRP A 67 -10.30 -0.12 -4.34
CA TRP A 67 -9.49 1.07 -4.07
C TRP A 67 -9.45 1.34 -2.58
N HIS A 68 -8.31 1.81 -2.09
CA HIS A 68 -8.15 2.32 -0.73
C HIS A 68 -7.82 3.80 -0.76
N LEU A 69 -8.44 4.57 0.10
CA LEU A 69 -8.01 5.92 0.41
C LEU A 69 -6.91 5.83 1.47
N PHE A 70 -5.77 6.38 1.14
CA PHE A 70 -4.61 6.41 2.01
C PHE A 70 -4.27 7.87 2.33
N VAL A 71 -4.14 8.19 3.60
CA VAL A 71 -3.76 9.54 4.02
C VAL A 71 -2.26 9.63 4.14
N ASN A 72 -1.70 10.75 3.70
CA ASN A 72 -0.27 10.97 3.80
C ASN A 72 0.21 10.82 5.25
N PRO A 73 1.11 9.89 5.53
CA PRO A 73 1.57 9.64 6.90
C PRO A 73 2.19 10.86 7.57
N SER A 74 2.83 11.74 6.80
CA SER A 74 3.42 12.96 7.35
C SER A 74 2.41 13.87 8.06
N LEU A 75 1.14 13.87 7.61
CA LEU A 75 0.06 14.61 8.29
C LEU A 75 -0.31 14.04 9.65
N LEU A 76 0.01 12.78 9.89
CA LEU A 76 -0.27 12.07 11.13
C LEU A 76 0.97 11.96 12.02
N GLY A 77 2.10 12.51 11.57
CA GLY A 77 3.39 12.33 12.23
C GLY A 77 3.81 10.86 12.26
N LEU A 78 3.42 10.09 11.23
CA LEU A 78 3.74 8.66 11.14
C LEU A 78 4.93 8.45 10.19
N GLU A 79 5.82 7.58 10.62
CA GLU A 79 6.87 7.00 9.78
C GLU A 79 6.52 5.56 9.45
N PHE A 80 6.78 5.15 8.21
CA PHE A 80 6.56 3.80 7.71
C PHE A 80 7.86 3.04 7.61
N VAL A 81 7.79 1.76 7.93
CA VAL A 81 8.88 0.80 7.72
C VAL A 81 8.32 -0.41 6.98
N GLU A 82 9.04 -0.86 5.96
CA GLU A 82 8.85 -2.14 5.29
C GLU A 82 9.97 -3.08 5.73
N LEU A 83 9.62 -4.10 6.49
CA LEU A 83 10.56 -5.04 7.08
C LEU A 83 10.51 -6.38 6.35
N LEU A 84 11.60 -6.81 5.74
CA LEU A 84 11.71 -8.15 5.15
C LEU A 84 12.22 -9.14 6.19
N VAL A 85 11.42 -10.15 6.51
CA VAL A 85 11.77 -11.21 7.46
C VAL A 85 11.68 -12.58 6.80
N ASP A 86 12.53 -13.51 7.23
CA ASP A 86 12.43 -14.94 6.90
C ASP A 86 11.83 -15.67 8.10
N VAL A 87 10.63 -16.22 7.93
CA VAL A 87 9.88 -16.88 9.02
C VAL A 87 10.55 -18.23 9.34
N ARG A 88 10.90 -18.44 10.62
CA ARG A 88 11.60 -19.67 11.10
C ARG A 88 10.96 -20.31 12.33
N SER A 89 10.25 -19.54 13.14
CA SER A 89 9.75 -20.00 14.44
C SER A 89 8.34 -20.58 14.42
N SER A 90 7.56 -20.26 13.39
CA SER A 90 6.14 -20.63 13.28
C SER A 90 5.75 -20.79 11.82
N SER A 91 4.52 -21.25 11.56
CA SER A 91 3.98 -21.12 10.22
C SER A 91 3.75 -19.65 9.87
N LYS A 92 3.71 -19.33 8.58
CA LYS A 92 3.38 -17.96 8.15
C LYS A 92 1.98 -17.55 8.57
N GLU A 93 1.05 -18.48 8.53
CA GLU A 93 -0.34 -18.30 8.94
C GLU A 93 -0.43 -17.87 10.40
N ASP A 94 0.27 -18.57 11.31
CA ASP A 94 0.33 -18.23 12.73
C ASP A 94 0.96 -16.85 12.96
N LEU A 95 2.01 -16.53 12.19
CA LEU A 95 2.64 -15.21 12.28
C LEU A 95 1.70 -14.11 11.79
N ILE A 96 1.00 -14.32 10.67
CA ILE A 96 0.03 -13.36 10.12
C ILE A 96 -1.07 -13.06 11.14
N GLU A 97 -1.63 -14.10 11.78
CA GLU A 97 -2.68 -13.91 12.80
C GLU A 97 -2.17 -13.07 13.98
N LYS A 98 -0.94 -13.28 14.44
CA LYS A 98 -0.32 -12.49 15.50
C LYS A 98 -0.05 -11.04 15.04
N LEU A 99 0.48 -10.87 13.83
CA LEU A 99 0.77 -9.53 13.28
C LEU A 99 -0.49 -8.69 13.12
N ARG A 100 -1.62 -9.30 12.73
CA ARG A 100 -2.91 -8.59 12.60
C ARG A 100 -3.43 -7.99 13.91
N LEU A 101 -2.95 -8.48 15.06
CA LEU A 101 -3.30 -7.95 16.38
C LEU A 101 -2.41 -6.77 16.82
N LEU A 102 -1.31 -6.52 16.11
CA LEU A 102 -0.40 -5.44 16.45
C LEU A 102 -0.90 -4.11 15.88
N PRO A 103 -0.87 -3.03 16.67
CA PRO A 103 -1.24 -1.72 16.18
C PRO A 103 -0.26 -1.23 15.12
N GLY A 104 -0.75 -0.44 14.18
CA GLY A 104 0.09 0.20 13.15
C GLY A 104 0.56 -0.72 12.02
N ILE A 105 0.20 -2.00 11.99
CA ILE A 105 0.44 -2.85 10.83
C ILE A 105 -0.43 -2.36 9.68
N ALA A 106 0.23 -1.98 8.57
CA ALA A 106 -0.42 -1.41 7.39
C ALA A 106 -0.63 -2.43 6.27
N ALA A 107 0.33 -3.34 6.10
CA ALA A 107 0.20 -4.43 5.13
C ALA A 107 1.13 -5.60 5.49
N ILE A 108 0.76 -6.78 5.05
CA ILE A 108 1.58 -8.00 5.09
C ILE A 108 1.64 -8.55 3.68
N VAL A 109 2.84 -8.77 3.14
CA VAL A 109 3.06 -9.37 1.83
C VAL A 109 3.76 -10.70 2.02
N GLU A 110 3.07 -11.76 1.69
CA GLU A 110 3.54 -13.12 1.79
C GLU A 110 4.19 -13.52 0.46
N HIS A 111 5.45 -13.98 0.51
CA HIS A 111 6.14 -14.51 -0.66
C HIS A 111 6.12 -16.03 -0.70
N VAL A 112 6.33 -16.60 -1.88
CA VAL A 112 6.62 -18.03 -2.02
C VAL A 112 7.90 -18.37 -1.27
N GLY A 113 7.90 -19.44 -0.47
CA GLY A 113 9.01 -19.78 0.44
C GLY A 113 8.80 -19.17 1.83
N ASN A 114 9.84 -18.76 2.52
CA ASN A 114 9.78 -18.35 3.93
C ASN A 114 9.79 -16.82 4.12
N SER A 115 10.06 -16.04 3.08
CA SER A 115 10.15 -14.59 3.21
C SER A 115 8.77 -13.92 3.27
N MET A 116 8.72 -12.77 3.93
CA MET A 116 7.52 -11.95 4.11
C MET A 116 7.93 -10.49 4.29
N TYR A 117 7.19 -9.56 3.64
CA TYR A 117 7.24 -8.14 4.02
C TYR A 117 6.16 -7.83 5.03
N VAL A 118 6.55 -7.11 6.09
CA VAL A 118 5.65 -6.51 7.06
C VAL A 118 5.79 -5.01 6.97
N VAL A 119 4.72 -4.33 6.59
CA VAL A 119 4.65 -2.87 6.51
C VAL A 119 3.95 -2.36 7.76
N PHE A 120 4.60 -1.49 8.50
CA PHE A 120 4.03 -0.92 9.73
C PHE A 120 4.43 0.55 9.88
N ALA A 121 3.69 1.25 10.73
CA ALA A 121 3.86 2.66 10.98
C ALA A 121 3.86 2.97 12.47
N SER A 122 4.64 3.98 12.87
CA SER A 122 4.64 4.52 14.23
C SER A 122 4.97 6.02 14.21
N ARG A 123 4.76 6.69 15.34
CA ARG A 123 5.00 8.13 15.48
C ARG A 123 6.42 8.49 15.90
N ASP A 124 7.17 7.55 16.42
CA ASP A 124 8.52 7.77 16.93
C ASP A 124 9.43 6.58 16.66
N GLU A 125 10.73 6.88 16.55
CA GLU A 125 11.78 5.90 16.25
C GLU A 125 11.86 4.79 17.32
N GLY A 126 11.68 5.12 18.59
CA GLY A 126 11.75 4.13 19.67
C GLY A 126 10.63 3.09 19.59
N SER A 127 9.44 3.51 19.20
CA SER A 127 8.29 2.62 18.94
C SER A 127 8.50 1.79 17.68
N LEU A 128 9.09 2.37 16.61
CA LEU A 128 9.47 1.63 15.41
C LEU A 128 10.46 0.51 15.71
N GLU A 129 11.51 0.80 16.48
CA GLU A 129 12.52 -0.19 16.88
C GLU A 129 11.94 -1.32 17.75
N LYS A 130 11.10 -0.99 18.69
CA LYS A 130 10.41 -1.99 19.55
C LYS A 130 9.52 -2.89 18.71
N GLN A 131 8.75 -2.31 17.78
CA GLN A 131 7.85 -3.05 16.91
C GLN A 131 8.61 -3.93 15.92
N ALA A 132 9.70 -3.44 15.31
CA ALA A 132 10.58 -4.23 14.47
C ALA A 132 11.17 -5.43 15.24
N THR A 133 11.68 -5.19 16.46
CA THR A 133 12.20 -6.24 17.34
C THR A 133 11.13 -7.29 17.68
N LEU A 134 9.91 -6.87 17.97
CA LEU A 134 8.81 -7.78 18.24
C LEU A 134 8.45 -8.64 17.01
N ILE A 135 8.38 -8.03 15.82
CA ILE A 135 8.14 -8.75 14.57
C ILE A 135 9.25 -9.79 14.32
N GLU A 136 10.52 -9.41 14.51
CA GLU A 136 11.67 -10.32 14.39
C GLU A 136 11.60 -11.50 15.39
N GLN A 137 11.22 -11.24 16.64
CA GLN A 137 11.03 -12.28 17.66
C GLN A 137 9.89 -13.24 17.28
N LEU A 138 8.76 -12.71 16.81
CA LEU A 138 7.62 -13.52 16.35
C LEU A 138 7.99 -14.36 15.13
N ALA A 139 8.75 -13.80 14.20
CA ALA A 139 9.25 -14.52 13.01
C ALA A 139 10.35 -15.54 13.34
N GLY A 140 11.00 -15.44 14.50
CA GLY A 140 12.15 -16.27 14.90
C GLY A 140 13.42 -16.00 14.08
N ALA A 141 13.54 -14.84 13.48
CA ALA A 141 14.68 -14.44 12.67
C ALA A 141 14.86 -12.93 12.66
N LYS A 142 16.11 -12.48 12.51
CA LYS A 142 16.40 -11.08 12.24
C LYS A 142 15.89 -10.69 10.86
N SER A 143 15.44 -9.44 10.74
CA SER A 143 15.11 -8.87 9.43
C SER A 143 16.35 -8.85 8.55
N SER A 144 16.18 -9.25 7.29
CA SER A 144 17.26 -9.16 6.30
C SER A 144 17.38 -7.74 5.74
N HIS A 145 16.26 -7.02 5.64
CA HIS A 145 16.20 -5.68 5.06
C HIS A 145 15.14 -4.86 5.75
N ARG A 146 15.42 -3.56 5.88
CA ARG A 146 14.52 -2.57 6.43
C ARG A 146 14.49 -1.37 5.49
N LEU A 147 13.37 -1.12 4.84
CA LEU A 147 13.16 0.03 3.97
C LEU A 147 12.31 1.08 4.68
N ARG A 148 12.65 2.35 4.45
CA ARG A 148 11.87 3.50 4.90
C ARG A 148 11.32 4.24 3.68
N PRO A 149 10.10 3.91 3.23
CA PRO A 149 9.50 4.59 2.09
C PRO A 149 9.31 6.08 2.40
N ARG A 150 9.73 6.93 1.47
CA ARG A 150 9.52 8.38 1.59
C ARG A 150 8.20 8.75 0.95
N PHE A 151 7.38 9.46 1.69
CA PHE A 151 6.17 10.08 1.20
C PHE A 151 6.46 11.51 0.75
N PRO A 152 5.69 12.06 -0.20
CA PRO A 152 5.80 13.46 -0.57
C PRO A 152 5.53 14.37 0.65
N ASP A 153 6.29 15.45 0.75
CA ASP A 153 6.05 16.44 1.79
C ASP A 153 4.63 16.98 1.69
N CYS A 154 3.96 17.06 2.82
CA CYS A 154 2.61 17.57 2.95
C CYS A 154 2.49 18.39 4.24
N SER A 155 2.21 19.68 4.09
CA SER A 155 2.06 20.61 5.21
C SER A 155 0.63 21.16 5.33
N VAL A 156 -0.32 20.64 4.58
CA VAL A 156 -1.71 21.11 4.60
C VAL A 156 -2.37 20.79 5.93
N GLY A 157 -2.97 21.80 6.56
CA GLY A 157 -3.84 21.59 7.73
C GLY A 157 -5.15 20.92 7.31
N LEU A 158 -5.50 19.82 7.96
CA LEU A 158 -6.79 19.16 7.79
C LEU A 158 -7.84 19.87 8.66
N SER A 159 -8.90 20.36 8.04
CA SER A 159 -10.07 20.84 8.77
C SER A 159 -11.00 19.68 9.15
N ARG A 160 -11.92 19.92 10.10
CA ARG A 160 -12.97 18.94 10.45
C ARG A 160 -13.74 18.45 9.22
N THR A 161 -14.10 19.38 8.31
CA THR A 161 -14.77 19.02 7.05
C THR A 161 -13.93 18.11 6.16
N ASP A 162 -12.59 18.32 6.11
CA ASP A 162 -11.68 17.46 5.35
C ASP A 162 -11.66 16.05 5.95
N ALA A 163 -11.60 15.94 7.28
CA ALA A 163 -11.65 14.65 7.98
C ALA A 163 -12.99 13.91 7.72
N GLU A 164 -14.11 14.62 7.73
CA GLU A 164 -15.43 14.04 7.40
C GLU A 164 -15.48 13.53 5.95
N ILE A 165 -14.95 14.27 4.98
CA ILE A 165 -14.86 13.85 3.58
C ILE A 165 -13.94 12.62 3.43
N ILE A 166 -12.80 12.61 4.11
CA ILE A 166 -11.86 11.48 4.11
C ILE A 166 -12.55 10.22 4.67
N ARG A 167 -13.25 10.32 5.81
CA ARG A 167 -13.99 9.20 6.39
C ARG A 167 -15.08 8.68 5.46
N ALA A 168 -15.84 9.57 4.82
CA ALA A 168 -16.89 9.18 3.88
C ALA A 168 -16.36 8.46 2.63
N LEU A 169 -15.09 8.69 2.28
CA LEU A 169 -14.39 8.07 1.15
C LEU A 169 -13.55 6.86 1.54
N ALA A 170 -13.32 6.60 2.84
CA ALA A 170 -12.39 5.56 3.28
C ALA A 170 -12.74 4.16 2.73
N ARG A 171 -14.05 3.83 2.64
CA ARG A 171 -14.53 2.53 2.11
C ARG A 171 -14.73 2.50 0.60
N ASP A 172 -15.06 3.64 0.00
CA ASP A 172 -15.23 3.80 -1.45
C ASP A 172 -14.64 5.13 -1.91
N PRO A 173 -13.34 5.16 -2.20
CA PRO A 173 -12.65 6.38 -2.63
C PRO A 173 -13.14 6.94 -3.97
N ARG A 174 -13.89 6.17 -4.73
CA ARG A 174 -14.47 6.57 -6.02
C ARG A 174 -15.96 6.95 -5.94
N LYS A 175 -16.51 6.99 -4.74
CA LYS A 175 -17.87 7.44 -4.47
C LYS A 175 -18.17 8.80 -5.11
N MET A 176 -19.34 8.94 -5.71
CA MET A 176 -19.72 10.19 -6.38
C MET A 176 -19.73 11.36 -5.39
N TYR A 177 -19.30 12.53 -5.84
CA TYR A 177 -19.29 13.75 -5.00
C TYR A 177 -20.67 14.09 -4.42
N SER A 178 -21.75 13.82 -5.16
CA SER A 178 -23.13 14.02 -4.69
C SER A 178 -23.49 13.08 -3.54
N ALA A 179 -23.01 11.84 -3.57
CA ALA A 179 -23.23 10.88 -2.50
C ALA A 179 -22.46 11.26 -1.24
N VAL A 180 -21.16 11.62 -1.39
CA VAL A 180 -20.36 12.15 -0.28
C VAL A 180 -20.99 13.40 0.31
N ALA A 181 -21.42 14.35 -0.54
CA ALA A 181 -22.05 15.60 -0.13
C ALA A 181 -23.28 15.37 0.75
N LYS A 182 -24.14 14.42 0.35
CA LYS A 182 -25.32 14.02 1.12
C LYS A 182 -24.96 13.45 2.50
N GLU A 183 -23.87 12.66 2.57
CA GLU A 183 -23.43 12.03 3.81
C GLU A 183 -22.83 13.03 4.81
N VAL A 184 -22.02 13.98 4.31
CA VAL A 184 -21.31 14.95 5.15
C VAL A 184 -22.03 16.29 5.31
N GLY A 185 -23.21 16.46 4.70
CA GLY A 185 -24.02 17.68 4.86
C GLY A 185 -23.50 18.91 4.11
N PHE A 186 -22.68 18.73 3.05
CA PHE A 186 -22.14 19.83 2.25
C PHE A 186 -22.61 19.79 0.79
N SER A 187 -22.33 20.85 0.03
CA SER A 187 -22.59 20.82 -1.42
C SER A 187 -21.58 19.95 -2.16
N SER A 188 -22.01 19.33 -3.27
CA SER A 188 -21.11 18.56 -4.14
C SER A 188 -19.93 19.39 -4.67
N LYS A 189 -20.15 20.71 -4.87
CA LYS A 189 -19.11 21.66 -5.28
C LYS A 189 -18.05 21.83 -4.16
N THR A 190 -18.50 21.92 -2.91
CA THR A 190 -17.62 22.01 -1.74
C THR A 190 -16.78 20.74 -1.59
N VAL A 191 -17.43 19.57 -1.64
CA VAL A 191 -16.74 18.27 -1.55
C VAL A 191 -15.68 18.14 -2.66
N LYS A 192 -16.06 18.42 -3.92
CA LYS A 192 -15.15 18.36 -5.05
C LYS A 192 -13.92 19.25 -4.83
N ARG A 193 -14.14 20.55 -4.55
CA ARG A 193 -13.04 21.52 -4.35
C ARG A 193 -12.10 21.11 -3.23
N ARG A 194 -12.64 20.61 -2.11
CA ARG A 194 -11.84 20.19 -0.96
C ARG A 194 -11.02 18.95 -1.26
N LEU A 195 -11.63 17.96 -1.90
CA LEU A 195 -10.92 16.74 -2.28
C LEU A 195 -9.84 17.00 -3.32
N GLU A 196 -10.11 17.85 -4.33
CA GLU A 196 -9.10 18.26 -5.31
C GLU A 196 -7.92 18.93 -4.60
N ARG A 197 -8.15 19.84 -3.66
CA ARG A 197 -7.08 20.44 -2.85
C ARG A 197 -6.29 19.38 -2.08
N LEU A 198 -6.95 18.44 -1.41
CA LEU A 198 -6.27 17.38 -0.65
C LEU A 198 -5.39 16.50 -1.53
N ILE A 199 -5.80 16.26 -2.77
CA ILE A 199 -5.03 15.51 -3.76
C ILE A 199 -3.82 16.33 -4.25
N GLU A 200 -4.04 17.58 -4.64
CA GLU A 200 -2.99 18.50 -5.12
C GLU A 200 -1.90 18.70 -4.06
N GLU A 201 -2.30 18.89 -2.80
CA GLU A 201 -1.39 19.04 -1.65
C GLU A 201 -0.78 17.71 -1.16
N LYS A 202 -1.05 16.60 -1.85
CA LYS A 202 -0.56 15.26 -1.47
C LYS A 202 -1.00 14.79 -0.07
N ALA A 203 -2.12 15.31 0.41
CA ALA A 203 -2.69 14.94 1.71
C ALA A 203 -3.34 13.55 1.68
N VAL A 204 -3.88 13.16 0.55
CA VAL A 204 -4.51 11.86 0.34
C VAL A 204 -4.08 11.23 -0.98
N PHE A 205 -4.01 9.90 -0.97
CA PHE A 205 -3.76 9.09 -2.14
C PHE A 205 -4.87 8.04 -2.26
N VAL A 206 -5.16 7.60 -3.49
CA VAL A 206 -6.00 6.40 -3.66
C VAL A 206 -5.20 5.35 -4.37
N ILE A 207 -5.07 4.22 -3.75
CA ILE A 207 -4.29 3.08 -4.24
C ILE A 207 -5.24 1.96 -4.68
N PRO A 208 -4.96 1.29 -5.81
CA PRO A 208 -5.71 0.10 -6.17
C PRO A 208 -5.41 -1.03 -5.20
N SER A 209 -6.46 -1.73 -4.75
CA SER A 209 -6.33 -3.00 -4.06
C SER A 209 -6.20 -4.12 -5.07
N MET A 210 -5.20 -4.99 -4.90
CA MET A 210 -4.93 -6.08 -5.81
C MET A 210 -4.90 -7.44 -5.11
N ASP A 211 -5.32 -8.45 -5.85
CA ASP A 211 -5.19 -9.85 -5.44
C ASP A 211 -4.17 -10.56 -6.36
N PRO A 212 -2.93 -10.77 -5.91
CA PRO A 212 -1.93 -11.48 -6.70
C PRO A 212 -2.34 -12.88 -7.10
N SER A 213 -3.13 -13.57 -6.27
CA SER A 213 -3.55 -14.95 -6.49
C SER A 213 -4.55 -15.10 -7.64
N ALA A 214 -5.20 -14.01 -8.05
CA ALA A 214 -6.16 -14.01 -9.15
C ALA A 214 -5.52 -14.01 -10.54
N LEU A 215 -4.17 -13.89 -10.64
CA LEU A 215 -3.48 -13.87 -11.91
C LEU A 215 -3.25 -15.30 -12.43
N GLU A 216 -3.75 -15.56 -13.65
CA GLU A 216 -3.46 -16.78 -14.39
C GLU A 216 -2.39 -16.49 -15.48
N GLY A 217 -1.32 -17.29 -15.49
CA GLY A 217 -0.22 -17.14 -16.46
C GLY A 217 0.70 -15.92 -16.21
N ALA A 218 0.56 -15.27 -15.05
CA ALA A 218 1.44 -14.21 -14.57
C ALA A 218 1.54 -14.26 -13.05
N MET A 219 2.57 -13.63 -12.50
CA MET A 219 2.84 -13.56 -11.06
C MET A 219 3.18 -12.13 -10.69
N VAL A 220 2.71 -11.67 -9.53
CA VAL A 220 3.28 -10.48 -8.89
C VAL A 220 4.59 -10.88 -8.21
N ALA A 221 5.60 -10.06 -8.32
CA ALA A 221 6.88 -10.28 -7.68
C ALA A 221 7.48 -8.96 -7.18
N ASP A 222 8.28 -9.06 -6.15
CA ASP A 222 9.00 -7.95 -5.54
C ASP A 222 10.48 -8.07 -5.87
N LEU A 223 11.03 -7.11 -6.62
CA LEU A 223 12.46 -6.97 -6.85
C LEU A 223 13.02 -6.02 -5.79
N LEU A 224 13.78 -6.57 -4.86
CA LEU A 224 14.56 -5.81 -3.91
C LEU A 224 15.96 -5.58 -4.46
N VAL A 225 16.40 -4.32 -4.45
CA VAL A 225 17.73 -3.90 -4.90
C VAL A 225 18.45 -3.25 -3.73
N GLN A 226 19.62 -3.77 -3.39
CA GLN A 226 20.54 -3.12 -2.46
C GLN A 226 21.54 -2.30 -3.26
N TYR A 227 21.70 -1.03 -2.90
CA TYR A 227 22.67 -0.15 -3.55
C TYR A 227 24.06 -0.31 -2.94
N SER A 228 25.10 -0.16 -3.76
CA SER A 228 26.49 -0.22 -3.29
C SER A 228 26.98 1.10 -2.67
N GLY A 229 26.16 2.15 -2.72
CA GLY A 229 26.43 3.46 -2.16
C GLY A 229 25.24 4.40 -2.37
N ARG A 230 25.21 5.51 -1.64
CA ARG A 230 24.10 6.47 -1.68
C ARG A 230 24.10 7.35 -2.92
N GLU A 231 25.27 7.56 -3.50
CA GLU A 231 25.43 8.35 -4.71
C GLU A 231 24.98 7.55 -5.94
N GLY A 232 24.19 8.18 -6.80
CA GLY A 232 23.77 7.57 -8.06
C GLY A 232 22.54 6.65 -7.98
N THR A 233 21.89 6.47 -6.81
CA THR A 233 20.68 5.65 -6.68
C THR A 233 19.59 6.05 -7.67
N GLY A 234 19.40 7.35 -7.92
CA GLY A 234 18.46 7.85 -8.93
C GLY A 234 18.80 7.41 -10.36
N VAL A 235 20.10 7.26 -10.69
CA VAL A 235 20.53 6.74 -12.01
C VAL A 235 20.21 5.26 -12.13
N VAL A 236 20.52 4.49 -11.08
CA VAL A 236 20.19 3.05 -11.02
C VAL A 236 18.69 2.84 -11.16
N ASN A 237 17.88 3.60 -10.42
CA ASN A 237 16.42 3.50 -10.46
C ASN A 237 15.85 3.80 -11.84
N ARG A 238 16.32 4.88 -12.49
CA ARG A 238 15.90 5.19 -13.87
C ARG A 238 16.28 4.08 -14.84
N ARG A 239 17.47 3.49 -14.70
CA ARG A 239 17.90 2.36 -15.52
C ARG A 239 17.01 1.14 -15.30
N ILE A 240 16.72 0.77 -14.05
CA ILE A 240 15.82 -0.34 -13.72
C ILE A 240 14.44 -0.10 -14.34
N LEU A 241 13.86 1.09 -14.15
CA LEU A 241 12.54 1.46 -14.68
C LEU A 241 12.52 1.41 -16.22
N SER A 242 13.60 1.82 -16.89
CA SER A 242 13.71 1.73 -18.34
C SER A 242 13.86 0.30 -18.85
N GLU A 243 14.72 -0.50 -18.20
CA GLU A 243 15.03 -1.87 -18.61
C GLU A 243 13.88 -2.86 -18.32
N LEU A 244 13.06 -2.56 -17.31
CA LEU A 244 11.92 -3.37 -16.86
C LEU A 244 10.57 -2.67 -17.13
N ASP A 245 10.50 -1.72 -18.08
CA ASP A 245 9.29 -0.94 -18.39
C ASP A 245 8.05 -1.80 -18.66
N ASP A 246 8.26 -3.00 -19.19
CA ASP A 246 7.16 -3.91 -19.53
C ASP A 246 6.60 -4.69 -18.34
N CYS A 247 7.27 -4.69 -17.19
CA CYS A 247 6.85 -5.49 -16.04
C CYS A 247 6.76 -4.72 -14.72
N VAL A 248 7.43 -3.57 -14.57
CA VAL A 248 7.32 -2.76 -13.34
C VAL A 248 5.93 -2.12 -13.25
N ILE A 249 5.26 -2.33 -12.12
CA ILE A 249 3.97 -1.69 -11.82
C ILE A 249 4.10 -0.59 -10.76
N ARG A 250 5.07 -0.70 -9.85
CA ARG A 250 5.32 0.30 -8.79
C ARG A 250 6.80 0.28 -8.41
N ALA A 251 7.32 1.43 -8.05
CA ALA A 251 8.65 1.55 -7.44
C ALA A 251 8.55 2.29 -6.10
N VAL A 252 9.13 1.72 -5.05
CA VAL A 252 9.36 2.37 -3.76
C VAL A 252 10.84 2.72 -3.73
N VAL A 253 11.13 3.97 -3.93
CA VAL A 253 12.49 4.52 -4.01
C VAL A 253 12.63 5.68 -3.02
N GLY A 254 13.86 6.09 -2.72
CA GLY A 254 14.13 7.19 -1.79
C GLY A 254 14.76 6.74 -0.47
N ASP A 255 14.76 5.44 -0.20
CA ASP A 255 15.66 4.85 0.78
C ASP A 255 17.10 4.92 0.23
N PRO A 256 18.11 5.31 1.05
CA PRO A 256 19.48 5.46 0.56
C PRO A 256 20.17 4.12 0.25
N ASP A 257 19.72 3.03 0.88
CA ASP A 257 20.38 1.75 0.83
C ASP A 257 19.61 0.71 -0.01
N TYR A 258 18.29 0.94 -0.20
CA TYR A 258 17.41 -0.02 -0.89
C TYR A 258 16.42 0.62 -1.84
N GLY A 259 16.06 -0.13 -2.88
CA GLY A 259 14.92 0.12 -3.76
C GLY A 259 14.05 -1.13 -3.88
N LEU A 260 12.73 -0.96 -3.83
CA LEU A 260 11.76 -2.03 -4.02
C LEU A 260 10.91 -1.74 -5.25
N PHE A 261 10.87 -2.71 -6.18
CA PHE A 261 10.11 -2.60 -7.41
C PHE A 261 9.10 -3.74 -7.47
N ASN A 262 7.82 -3.42 -7.49
CA ASN A 262 6.78 -4.41 -7.68
C ASN A 262 6.64 -4.70 -9.17
N LEU A 263 6.66 -5.97 -9.54
CA LEU A 263 6.66 -6.46 -10.90
C LEU A 263 5.43 -7.32 -11.19
N ILE A 264 5.02 -7.39 -12.45
CA ILE A 264 4.22 -8.49 -12.98
C ILE A 264 5.11 -9.25 -13.96
N ILE A 265 5.37 -10.51 -13.69
CA ILE A 265 6.19 -11.40 -14.52
C ILE A 265 5.36 -12.55 -15.08
N THR A 266 5.62 -12.94 -16.32
CA THR A 266 4.86 -13.99 -17.02
C THR A 266 5.61 -15.30 -17.19
N ARG A 267 6.87 -15.35 -16.74
CA ARG A 267 7.75 -16.51 -16.84
C ARG A 267 8.49 -16.70 -15.53
N ILE A 268 8.51 -17.91 -15.03
CA ILE A 268 9.24 -18.24 -13.79
C ILE A 268 10.76 -18.02 -13.92
N SER A 269 11.31 -18.14 -15.13
CA SER A 269 12.73 -17.85 -15.38
C SER A 269 13.11 -16.40 -15.05
N ALA A 270 12.17 -15.46 -15.12
CA ALA A 270 12.37 -14.06 -14.77
C ALA A 270 12.83 -13.87 -13.31
N VAL A 271 12.44 -14.79 -12.40
CA VAL A 271 12.88 -14.78 -11.00
C VAL A 271 14.42 -14.88 -10.87
N ARG A 272 15.08 -15.51 -11.82
CA ARG A 272 16.55 -15.61 -11.87
C ARG A 272 17.18 -14.61 -12.85
N GLU A 273 16.54 -14.35 -13.96
CA GLU A 273 17.06 -13.49 -15.03
C GLU A 273 17.11 -12.02 -14.59
N ILE A 274 16.04 -11.52 -13.97
CA ILE A 274 15.93 -10.12 -13.55
C ILE A 274 17.01 -9.76 -12.50
N PRO A 275 17.15 -10.45 -11.37
CA PRO A 275 18.16 -10.08 -10.38
C PRO A 275 19.59 -10.23 -10.91
N LYS A 276 19.87 -11.21 -11.78
CA LYS A 276 21.17 -11.35 -12.43
C LYS A 276 21.47 -10.13 -13.31
N ARG A 277 20.49 -9.67 -14.09
CA ARG A 277 20.62 -8.49 -14.97
C ARG A 277 20.78 -7.22 -14.16
N VAL A 278 19.89 -6.98 -13.17
CA VAL A 278 19.94 -5.78 -12.33
C VAL A 278 21.19 -5.76 -11.46
N GLY A 279 21.62 -6.90 -10.93
CA GLY A 279 22.86 -7.05 -10.16
C GLY A 279 24.13 -6.72 -10.94
N SER A 280 24.08 -6.71 -12.28
CA SER A 280 25.21 -6.27 -13.11
C SER A 280 25.28 -4.75 -13.32
N PHE A 281 24.32 -3.96 -12.82
CA PHE A 281 24.35 -2.52 -12.98
C PHE A 281 25.33 -1.87 -12.00
N ALA A 282 26.12 -0.93 -12.47
CA ALA A 282 26.96 -0.13 -11.59
C ALA A 282 26.11 0.57 -10.53
N GLY A 283 26.52 0.51 -9.27
CA GLY A 283 25.77 1.04 -8.15
C GLY A 283 24.79 0.05 -7.48
N VAL A 284 24.73 -1.21 -7.96
CA VAL A 284 23.95 -2.28 -7.33
C VAL A 284 24.91 -3.24 -6.60
N ALA A 285 24.69 -3.43 -5.29
CA ALA A 285 25.42 -4.41 -4.47
C ALA A 285 24.79 -5.79 -4.58
N SER A 286 23.47 -5.86 -4.53
CA SER A 286 22.72 -7.10 -4.70
C SER A 286 21.32 -6.83 -5.24
N ALA A 287 20.71 -7.86 -5.84
CA ALA A 287 19.32 -7.85 -6.27
C ALA A 287 18.71 -9.23 -6.04
N ARG A 288 17.45 -9.26 -5.58
CA ARG A 288 16.67 -10.50 -5.44
C ARG A 288 15.23 -10.28 -5.89
N VAL A 289 14.60 -11.34 -6.34
CA VAL A 289 13.17 -11.34 -6.71
C VAL A 289 12.45 -12.38 -5.87
N ASP A 290 11.42 -11.94 -5.17
CA ASP A 290 10.52 -12.79 -4.41
C ASP A 290 9.13 -12.78 -5.04
N VAL A 291 8.56 -13.95 -5.32
CA VAL A 291 7.22 -14.07 -5.90
C VAL A 291 6.18 -13.86 -4.79
N VAL A 292 5.25 -12.95 -5.01
CA VAL A 292 4.17 -12.66 -4.05
C VAL A 292 3.11 -13.75 -4.16
N GLN A 293 2.85 -14.42 -3.04
CA GLN A 293 1.80 -15.42 -2.90
C GLN A 293 0.48 -14.76 -2.50
N ASN A 294 0.54 -13.87 -1.50
CA ASN A 294 -0.63 -13.21 -0.94
C ASN A 294 -0.27 -11.79 -0.47
N ARG A 295 -1.29 -10.92 -0.39
CA ARG A 295 -1.14 -9.56 0.13
C ARG A 295 -2.35 -9.19 0.97
N LEU A 296 -2.10 -8.88 2.23
CA LEU A 296 -3.10 -8.40 3.17
C LEU A 296 -2.89 -6.89 3.36
N GLU A 297 -3.91 -6.11 3.09
CA GLU A 297 -3.87 -4.65 3.19
C GLU A 297 -4.78 -4.21 4.34
N MET A 298 -4.20 -3.53 5.33
CA MET A 298 -4.86 -3.07 6.56
C MET A 298 -4.82 -1.54 6.67
N TYR A 299 -4.70 -0.84 5.56
CA TYR A 299 -4.61 0.64 5.54
C TYR A 299 -5.83 1.34 6.14
N HIS A 300 -6.99 0.67 6.18
CA HIS A 300 -8.20 1.20 6.80
C HIS A 300 -8.09 1.26 8.33
N ASP A 301 -7.28 0.40 8.95
CA ASP A 301 -7.07 0.40 10.40
C ASP A 301 -6.23 1.61 10.83
N LEU A 302 -5.44 2.18 9.89
CA LEU A 302 -4.77 3.46 10.10
C LEU A 302 -5.76 4.64 10.15
N SER A 303 -6.99 4.49 9.65
CA SER A 303 -8.02 5.52 9.76
C SER A 303 -8.54 5.71 11.18
N GLY A 304 -8.39 4.71 12.06
CA GLY A 304 -8.61 4.84 13.52
C GLY A 304 -7.65 5.81 14.20
N LEU A 305 -6.50 6.11 13.57
CA LEU A 305 -5.57 7.14 14.02
C LEU A 305 -6.08 8.57 13.76
N PHE A 306 -7.23 8.72 13.07
CA PHE A 306 -7.98 9.98 12.89
C PHE A 306 -8.99 10.25 13.99
N GLU A 307 -9.01 9.51 15.09
CA GLU A 307 -9.83 9.84 16.22
C GLU A 307 -9.36 11.19 16.77
N GLU A 308 -10.16 12.20 16.42
CA GLU A 308 -10.10 13.62 16.74
C GLU A 308 -8.81 14.36 16.36
N PRO A 309 -8.90 15.35 15.45
CA PRO A 309 -7.88 16.38 15.44
C PRO A 309 -8.03 17.12 16.77
N GLU A 310 -7.15 16.89 17.72
CA GLU A 310 -6.92 17.87 18.77
C GLU A 310 -6.60 19.19 18.05
N VAL A 311 -7.60 20.08 18.09
CA VAL A 311 -7.40 21.48 17.78
C VAL A 311 -6.14 21.90 18.53
N SER A 312 -5.11 22.27 17.76
CA SER A 312 -3.86 22.85 18.22
C SER A 312 -3.99 23.49 19.60
N ARG A 313 -3.71 22.74 20.63
CA ARG A 313 -3.30 23.23 21.95
C ARG A 313 -1.99 22.53 22.30
N SER A 314 -0.93 23.29 22.08
CA SER A 314 0.35 23.10 22.75
C SER A 314 0.12 22.65 24.19
N ARG A 315 0.37 21.35 24.51
CA ARG A 315 0.73 20.88 25.86
C ARG A 315 0.98 19.37 25.89
N ALA A 316 2.14 19.02 26.38
CA ALA A 316 2.60 17.82 27.09
C ALA A 316 1.79 16.51 26.92
N ILE A 317 2.46 15.51 26.39
CA ILE A 317 2.05 14.11 26.27
C ILE A 317 1.81 13.50 27.65
N PRO A 318 0.63 12.94 27.96
CA PRO A 318 0.47 12.05 29.10
C PRO A 318 0.97 10.64 28.75
N ALA A 319 1.79 10.08 29.62
CA ALA A 319 2.21 8.69 29.57
C ALA A 319 0.98 7.76 29.64
N TYR A 320 0.86 6.84 28.69
CA TYR A 320 -0.15 5.77 28.74
C TYR A 320 0.19 4.79 29.86
N GLY A 321 -0.59 4.84 30.94
CA GLY A 321 -0.65 3.80 31.94
C GLY A 321 -1.39 2.58 31.40
N LEU A 322 -0.78 1.41 31.55
CA LEU A 322 -1.38 0.11 31.31
C LEU A 322 -2.59 -0.07 32.25
N ALA A 323 -3.81 0.02 31.76
CA ALA A 323 -5.00 -0.45 32.44
C ALA A 323 -5.40 -1.81 31.86
N SER A 324 -5.31 -2.84 32.68
CA SER A 324 -5.79 -4.18 32.40
C SER A 324 -7.31 -4.18 32.20
N PRO A 325 -7.87 -4.90 31.23
CA PRO A 325 -9.31 -5.05 31.10
C PRO A 325 -9.83 -6.01 32.18
N GLU A 326 -10.68 -5.51 33.07
CA GLU A 326 -11.49 -6.35 33.96
C GLU A 326 -12.45 -7.20 33.10
N VAL A 327 -12.30 -8.51 33.27
CA VAL A 327 -13.20 -9.52 32.70
C VAL A 327 -14.52 -9.47 33.49
N ARG A 328 -15.57 -8.88 32.92
CA ARG A 328 -16.94 -9.04 33.46
C ARG A 328 -17.51 -10.40 33.00
N ALA A 329 -17.84 -11.22 34.02
CA ALA A 329 -18.56 -12.48 33.84
C ALA A 329 -19.97 -12.23 33.24
N PRO A 330 -20.52 -13.16 32.43
CA PRO A 330 -21.85 -13.01 31.84
C PRO A 330 -22.93 -13.28 32.92
N GLU A 331 -23.83 -12.30 33.08
CA GLU A 331 -25.06 -12.47 33.89
C GLU A 331 -25.98 -13.52 33.22
N ARG A 332 -26.35 -14.54 34.01
CA ARG A 332 -27.39 -15.52 33.65
C ARG A 332 -28.76 -14.84 33.60
N ARG A 333 -29.34 -14.71 32.42
CA ARG A 333 -30.78 -14.42 32.30
C ARG A 333 -31.58 -15.68 32.55
N SER A 334 -32.34 -15.65 33.65
CA SER A 334 -33.36 -16.64 33.98
C SER A 334 -34.54 -16.48 32.99
N SER A 335 -34.89 -17.61 32.37
CA SER A 335 -36.14 -17.79 31.66
C SER A 335 -37.32 -17.73 32.63
N LYS A 336 -38.30 -16.85 32.36
CA LYS A 336 -39.68 -17.06 32.80
C LYS A 336 -40.55 -16.98 31.56
N SER A 337 -41.14 -18.13 31.28
CA SER A 337 -42.30 -18.33 30.44
C SER A 337 -43.48 -17.55 30.97
N ASN A 338 -44.30 -16.94 30.13
CA ASN A 338 -45.76 -17.03 30.22
C ASN A 338 -46.42 -16.40 28.99
N TRP A 339 -47.25 -17.27 28.37
CA TRP A 339 -48.39 -17.05 27.50
C TRP A 339 -48.18 -16.34 26.17
#